data_9605e9dd5e83a6c5be2e81a736d7a380
#
_entry.id   9605e9dd5e83a6c5be2e81a736d7a380
#
_cell.length_a   1.000
_cell.length_b   1.000
_cell.length_c   1.000
_cell.angle_alpha   90.00
_cell.angle_beta   90.00
_cell.angle_gamma   90.00
#
_symmetry.space_group_name_H-M   'P 1'
#
loop_
_entity.id
_entity.type
_entity.pdbx_description
1 polymer ?
#
loop_
_entity_poly.entity_id
_entity_poly.type
_entity_poly.pdbx_seq_one_letter_code
_entity_poly.pdbx_strand_id
1 'polypeptide(L)'
;MSLIDEVLKEAGFSDAAIADVKAGKLHHGGSLDAASDKELSVKLAFHVEGKIDNIKLVFLHLPAKKKYDPTVAALGMIATDGGEGSLEDFAGIKLSPNEATMDKLYSNAAPGSDLNLSKDEIDAFKKLGKKATHEEIENCLRQILLDRFRAYKKNGLAGIKPYARSKKEFSAGEELKNQILQGPILKKRSPVFHKYALEYPNNKPEGAEESFFWVNSIIDDKPTIALVHRVGMPHDGGYVYMERHFYISRSHNCLQGIGAAMNHGEEETVVLCE
;
A
#
# COMPACT_ATOMS: atom_id res chain seq x y z
N MET A 1 27.34 -19.59 2.48
CA MET A 1 26.71 -18.42 1.86
C MET A 1 25.79 -17.83 2.93
N SER A 2 25.75 -16.52 3.13
CA SER A 2 24.85 -15.94 4.14
C SER A 2 23.40 -15.92 3.60
N LEU A 3 22.41 -15.81 4.49
CA LEU A 3 21.01 -15.67 4.11
C LEU A 3 20.82 -14.48 3.13
N ILE A 4 21.50 -13.35 3.40
CA ILE A 4 21.47 -12.16 2.54
C ILE A 4 21.96 -12.52 1.13
N ASP A 5 23.09 -13.23 0.99
CA ASP A 5 23.62 -13.60 -0.33
C ASP A 5 22.64 -14.48 -1.10
N GLU A 6 22.01 -15.45 -0.43
CA GLU A 6 21.03 -16.35 -1.06
C GLU A 6 19.78 -15.60 -1.51
N VAL A 7 19.20 -14.78 -0.63
CA VAL A 7 17.97 -14.03 -0.92
C VAL A 7 18.20 -13.01 -2.05
N LEU A 8 19.30 -12.26 -1.99
CA LEU A 8 19.60 -11.26 -3.03
C LEU A 8 19.96 -11.91 -4.38
N LYS A 9 20.63 -13.07 -4.38
CA LYS A 9 20.85 -13.86 -5.63
C LYS A 9 19.54 -14.34 -6.24
N GLU A 10 18.64 -14.88 -5.43
CA GLU A 10 17.31 -15.29 -5.88
C GLU A 10 16.50 -14.11 -6.40
N ALA A 11 16.70 -12.91 -5.83
CA ALA A 11 16.13 -11.67 -6.31
C ALA A 11 16.79 -11.14 -7.60
N GLY A 12 17.83 -11.84 -8.11
CA GLY A 12 18.48 -11.49 -9.37
C GLY A 12 19.61 -10.46 -9.26
N PHE A 13 20.09 -10.16 -8.04
CA PHE A 13 21.26 -9.30 -7.87
C PHE A 13 22.56 -10.05 -8.16
N SER A 14 23.50 -9.39 -8.85
CA SER A 14 24.84 -9.91 -9.10
C SER A 14 25.69 -9.94 -7.83
N ASP A 15 26.75 -10.74 -7.81
CA ASP A 15 27.68 -10.78 -6.68
C ASP A 15 28.29 -9.41 -6.38
N ALA A 16 28.57 -8.59 -7.41
CA ALA A 16 29.07 -7.23 -7.25
C ALA A 16 28.01 -6.32 -6.60
N ALA A 17 26.75 -6.40 -7.03
CA ALA A 17 25.66 -5.63 -6.42
C ALA A 17 25.42 -6.02 -4.96
N ILE A 18 25.51 -7.32 -4.64
CA ILE A 18 25.39 -7.81 -3.27
C ILE A 18 26.52 -7.28 -2.37
N ALA A 19 27.76 -7.28 -2.87
CA ALA A 19 28.88 -6.72 -2.14
C ALA A 19 28.71 -5.21 -1.89
N ASP A 20 28.23 -4.47 -2.88
CA ASP A 20 27.96 -3.05 -2.78
C ASP A 20 26.83 -2.75 -1.79
N VAL A 21 25.74 -3.54 -1.79
CA VAL A 21 24.64 -3.41 -0.81
C VAL A 21 25.17 -3.58 0.61
N LYS A 22 25.96 -4.64 0.85
CA LYS A 22 26.61 -4.88 2.16
C LYS A 22 27.57 -3.77 2.58
N ALA A 23 28.16 -3.05 1.61
CA ALA A 23 29.01 -1.90 1.84
C ALA A 23 28.23 -0.57 1.97
N GLY A 24 26.91 -0.59 2.11
CA GLY A 24 26.09 0.59 2.36
C GLY A 24 25.54 1.30 1.11
N LYS A 25 25.66 0.69 -0.09
CA LYS A 25 25.11 1.28 -1.31
C LYS A 25 23.68 0.76 -1.58
N LEU A 26 22.86 1.63 -2.18
CA LEU A 26 21.55 1.23 -2.73
C LEU A 26 21.74 0.66 -4.13
N HIS A 27 21.15 -0.48 -4.40
CA HIS A 27 21.06 -1.08 -5.73
C HIS A 27 19.64 -1.31 -6.19
N HIS A 28 19.40 -1.01 -7.46
CA HIS A 28 18.20 -1.42 -8.18
C HIS A 28 18.46 -2.82 -8.78
N GLY A 29 17.57 -3.76 -8.49
CA GLY A 29 17.53 -5.04 -9.19
C GLY A 29 16.99 -4.88 -10.60
N GLY A 30 17.09 -5.94 -11.42
CA GLY A 30 16.36 -6.00 -12.69
C GLY A 30 14.85 -5.83 -12.49
N SER A 31 14.15 -5.35 -13.52
CA SER A 31 12.69 -5.31 -13.49
C SER A 31 12.15 -6.72 -13.25
N LEU A 32 11.16 -6.85 -12.39
CA LEU A 32 10.29 -8.03 -12.41
C LEU A 32 9.57 -8.04 -13.76
N ASP A 33 9.28 -9.22 -14.30
CA ASP A 33 8.42 -9.31 -15.48
C ASP A 33 7.06 -8.72 -15.12
N ALA A 34 6.78 -7.52 -15.61
CA ALA A 34 5.50 -6.87 -15.41
C ALA A 34 4.39 -7.68 -16.08
N ALA A 35 3.25 -7.85 -15.40
CA ALA A 35 2.10 -8.56 -15.97
C ALA A 35 1.47 -7.82 -17.16
N SER A 36 1.76 -6.53 -17.30
CA SER A 36 1.25 -5.70 -18.39
C SER A 36 2.11 -4.43 -18.57
N ASP A 37 2.00 -3.82 -19.76
CA ASP A 37 2.64 -2.52 -20.10
C ASP A 37 2.21 -1.35 -19.18
N LYS A 38 1.25 -1.58 -18.27
CA LYS A 38 0.72 -0.59 -17.33
C LYS A 38 1.20 -0.80 -15.91
N GLU A 39 1.97 -1.82 -15.67
CA GLU A 39 2.56 -2.12 -14.37
C GLU A 39 3.99 -1.59 -14.31
N LEU A 40 4.27 -0.82 -13.26
CA LEU A 40 5.64 -0.47 -12.89
C LEU A 40 6.08 -1.42 -11.76
N SER A 41 7.10 -2.20 -12.05
CA SER A 41 7.73 -3.09 -11.07
C SER A 41 9.15 -2.63 -10.80
N VAL A 42 9.49 -2.49 -9.52
CA VAL A 42 10.81 -2.04 -9.06
C VAL A 42 11.30 -2.96 -7.97
N LYS A 43 12.57 -3.34 -8.06
CA LYS A 43 13.26 -4.14 -7.04
C LYS A 43 14.42 -3.34 -6.49
N LEU A 44 14.49 -3.22 -5.18
CA LEU A 44 15.51 -2.44 -4.47
C LEU A 44 16.16 -3.30 -3.38
N ALA A 45 17.48 -3.17 -3.24
CA ALA A 45 18.21 -3.69 -2.08
C ALA A 45 19.09 -2.58 -1.52
N PHE A 46 19.08 -2.41 -0.21
CA PHE A 46 19.88 -1.39 0.47
C PHE A 46 20.20 -1.78 1.91
N HIS A 47 21.20 -1.15 2.44
CA HIS A 47 21.66 -1.29 3.81
C HIS A 47 21.09 -0.17 4.69
N VAL A 48 20.75 -0.51 5.94
CA VAL A 48 20.27 0.43 6.95
C VAL A 48 21.08 0.23 8.22
N GLU A 49 21.64 1.31 8.75
CA GLU A 49 22.19 1.34 10.10
C GLU A 49 21.04 1.29 11.11
N GLY A 50 20.87 0.16 11.78
CA GLY A 50 19.80 -0.08 12.73
C GLY A 50 19.36 -1.54 12.81
N LYS A 51 18.85 -1.92 13.98
CA LYS A 51 18.28 -3.25 14.21
C LYS A 51 16.95 -3.42 13.49
N ILE A 52 16.63 -4.67 13.17
CA ILE A 52 15.33 -5.04 12.58
C ILE A 52 14.16 -4.51 13.41
N ASP A 53 14.24 -4.52 14.74
CA ASP A 53 13.16 -4.00 15.60
C ASP A 53 12.87 -2.52 15.37
N ASN A 54 13.90 -1.72 15.09
CA ASN A 54 13.71 -0.30 14.74
C ASN A 54 13.04 -0.16 13.36
N ILE A 55 13.41 -1.00 12.40
CA ILE A 55 12.80 -1.01 11.05
C ILE A 55 11.33 -1.44 11.16
N LYS A 56 11.05 -2.50 11.91
CA LYS A 56 9.70 -2.97 12.22
C LYS A 56 8.84 -1.85 12.83
N LEU A 57 9.36 -1.17 13.86
CA LEU A 57 8.66 -0.07 14.54
C LEU A 57 8.33 1.06 13.56
N VAL A 58 9.31 1.47 12.76
CA VAL A 58 9.13 2.50 11.73
C VAL A 58 8.13 2.02 10.69
N PHE A 59 8.21 0.79 10.23
CA PHE A 59 7.32 0.26 9.21
C PHE A 59 5.86 0.18 9.68
N LEU A 60 5.60 -0.35 10.87
CA LEU A 60 4.23 -0.58 11.34
C LEU A 60 3.56 0.66 11.94
N HIS A 61 4.30 1.50 12.65
CA HIS A 61 3.69 2.51 13.53
C HIS A 61 3.89 3.96 13.09
N LEU A 62 4.05 4.24 11.86
CA LEU A 62 4.60 5.44 11.31
C LEU A 62 3.84 6.76 11.38
N PRO A 63 4.43 7.77 12.02
CA PRO A 63 4.42 9.17 11.57
C PRO A 63 5.55 9.50 10.55
N ALA A 64 6.49 8.60 10.33
CA ALA A 64 7.71 8.92 9.58
C ALA A 64 7.49 9.23 8.09
N LYS A 65 6.42 8.74 7.46
CA LYS A 65 6.19 8.95 6.03
C LYS A 65 6.09 10.44 5.67
N LYS A 66 5.39 11.23 6.48
CA LYS A 66 5.29 12.69 6.28
C LYS A 66 6.65 13.40 6.37
N LYS A 67 7.58 12.89 7.17
CA LYS A 67 8.92 13.47 7.32
C LYS A 67 9.81 13.22 6.10
N TYR A 68 9.65 12.07 5.46
CA TYR A 68 10.57 11.60 4.41
C TYR A 68 9.99 11.71 2.99
N ASP A 69 8.68 11.85 2.86
CA ASP A 69 8.00 12.04 1.59
C ASP A 69 7.31 13.41 1.56
N PRO A 70 7.89 14.40 0.85
CA PRO A 70 7.34 15.75 0.80
C PRO A 70 5.98 15.85 0.10
N THR A 71 5.57 14.82 -0.64
CA THR A 71 4.24 14.78 -1.27
C THR A 71 3.14 14.48 -0.26
N VAL A 72 3.45 13.88 0.89
CA VAL A 72 2.48 13.53 1.92
C VAL A 72 2.02 14.79 2.67
N ALA A 73 0.80 15.24 2.40
CA ALA A 73 0.16 16.36 3.08
C ALA A 73 -0.35 15.96 4.48
N ALA A 74 -1.00 14.80 4.57
CA ALA A 74 -1.56 14.30 5.82
C ALA A 74 -1.59 12.76 5.85
N LEU A 75 -1.65 12.19 7.04
CA LEU A 75 -1.89 10.77 7.26
C LEU A 75 -2.60 10.56 8.61
N GLY A 76 -3.28 9.44 8.76
CA GLY A 76 -3.92 9.06 10.01
C GLY A 76 -4.04 7.54 10.14
N MET A 77 -3.95 7.06 11.37
CA MET A 77 -4.17 5.64 11.68
C MET A 77 -5.66 5.32 11.66
N ILE A 78 -6.01 4.09 11.29
CA ILE A 78 -7.39 3.60 11.25
C ILE A 78 -7.51 2.43 12.23
N ALA A 79 -8.52 2.47 13.10
CA ALA A 79 -8.85 1.37 14.01
C ALA A 79 -7.62 0.88 14.80
N THR A 80 -6.93 1.77 15.51
CA THR A 80 -5.70 1.49 16.28
C THR A 80 -5.87 0.40 17.36
N ASP A 81 -7.10 0.17 17.78
CA ASP A 81 -7.49 -0.86 18.75
C ASP A 81 -7.86 -2.22 18.11
N GLY A 82 -7.67 -2.35 16.80
CA GLY A 82 -8.10 -3.53 16.04
C GLY A 82 -9.58 -3.54 15.65
N GLY A 83 -10.33 -2.48 15.98
CA GLY A 83 -11.76 -2.33 15.73
C GLY A 83 -12.14 -2.18 14.25
N GLU A 84 -13.44 -1.91 13.99
CA GLU A 84 -14.00 -1.77 12.63
C GLU A 84 -13.79 -0.38 12.02
N GLY A 85 -13.06 0.50 12.70
CA GLY A 85 -12.91 1.89 12.31
C GLY A 85 -14.18 2.73 12.47
N SER A 86 -14.02 4.03 12.49
CA SER A 86 -15.09 5.01 12.62
C SER A 86 -14.86 6.18 11.66
N LEU A 87 -15.87 7.06 11.49
CA LEU A 87 -15.69 8.28 10.72
C LEU A 87 -14.65 9.23 11.33
N GLU A 88 -14.44 9.16 12.64
CA GLU A 88 -13.45 9.97 13.34
C GLU A 88 -12.03 9.64 12.89
N ASP A 89 -11.73 8.37 12.57
CA ASP A 89 -10.43 7.97 12.03
C ASP A 89 -10.09 8.70 10.71
N PHE A 90 -11.12 9.16 9.99
CA PHE A 90 -10.99 9.87 8.70
C PHE A 90 -11.19 11.38 8.80
N ALA A 91 -11.41 11.94 10.00
CA ALA A 91 -11.70 13.37 10.18
C ALA A 91 -10.59 14.29 9.64
N GLY A 92 -9.33 13.82 9.67
CA GLY A 92 -8.17 14.55 9.15
C GLY A 92 -8.05 14.60 7.62
N ILE A 93 -8.91 13.91 6.88
CA ILE A 93 -8.89 13.92 5.41
C ILE A 93 -9.47 15.23 4.90
N LYS A 94 -8.69 15.91 4.05
CA LYS A 94 -9.04 17.18 3.40
C LYS A 94 -8.77 17.10 1.90
N LEU A 95 -9.63 17.74 1.12
CA LEU A 95 -9.48 17.87 -0.33
C LEU A 95 -8.71 19.13 -0.73
N SER A 96 -7.98 19.72 0.20
CA SER A 96 -7.04 20.83 -0.06
C SER A 96 -5.62 20.32 -0.44
N PRO A 97 -4.85 21.07 -1.23
CA PRO A 97 -5.22 22.31 -1.93
C PRO A 97 -6.14 22.04 -3.13
N ASN A 98 -6.59 23.11 -3.77
CA ASN A 98 -7.46 23.08 -4.95
C ASN A 98 -8.90 22.56 -4.70
N GLU A 99 -9.50 22.94 -3.58
CA GLU A 99 -10.84 22.54 -3.16
C GLU A 99 -11.89 22.67 -4.28
N ALA A 100 -11.99 23.82 -4.94
CA ALA A 100 -12.94 24.04 -6.03
C ALA A 100 -12.75 23.07 -7.22
N THR A 101 -11.50 22.68 -7.51
CA THR A 101 -11.19 21.68 -8.54
C THR A 101 -11.62 20.29 -8.10
N MET A 102 -11.38 19.94 -6.83
CA MET A 102 -11.76 18.65 -6.28
C MET A 102 -13.27 18.52 -6.14
N ASP A 103 -13.97 19.56 -5.71
CA ASP A 103 -15.43 19.60 -5.64
C ASP A 103 -16.05 19.37 -7.02
N LYS A 104 -15.52 20.05 -8.04
CA LYS A 104 -15.95 19.84 -9.43
C LYS A 104 -15.68 18.42 -9.91
N LEU A 105 -14.53 17.84 -9.53
CA LEU A 105 -14.15 16.48 -9.93
C LEU A 105 -15.10 15.44 -9.32
N TYR A 106 -15.40 15.53 -8.03
CA TYR A 106 -16.31 14.61 -7.35
C TYR A 106 -17.79 14.83 -7.76
N SER A 107 -18.24 16.08 -7.88
CA SER A 107 -19.62 16.39 -8.32
C SER A 107 -19.92 15.95 -9.75
N ASN A 108 -18.88 15.80 -10.59
CA ASN A 108 -19.00 15.29 -11.96
C ASN A 108 -18.48 13.85 -12.10
N ALA A 109 -18.38 13.11 -11.00
CA ALA A 109 -17.91 11.74 -11.03
C ALA A 109 -18.73 10.87 -12.01
N ALA A 110 -18.04 10.13 -12.87
CA ALA A 110 -18.63 9.29 -13.88
C ALA A 110 -17.72 8.08 -14.15
N PRO A 111 -18.24 6.99 -14.71
CA PRO A 111 -17.41 5.87 -15.13
C PRO A 111 -16.30 6.32 -16.11
N GLY A 112 -15.06 6.01 -15.76
CA GLY A 112 -13.88 6.42 -16.55
C GLY A 112 -13.39 7.85 -16.30
N SER A 113 -13.94 8.56 -15.31
CA SER A 113 -13.34 9.81 -14.81
C SER A 113 -11.98 9.54 -14.13
N ASP A 114 -11.29 10.61 -13.74
CA ASP A 114 -9.97 10.57 -13.06
C ASP A 114 -10.04 9.93 -11.65
N LEU A 115 -11.25 9.61 -11.18
CA LEU A 115 -11.48 9.02 -9.87
C LEU A 115 -11.62 7.50 -9.93
N ASN A 116 -11.06 6.83 -8.95
CA ASN A 116 -11.18 5.41 -8.73
C ASN A 116 -12.40 5.09 -7.84
N LEU A 117 -13.58 5.28 -8.39
CA LEU A 117 -14.85 5.04 -7.72
C LEU A 117 -15.59 3.85 -8.33
N SER A 118 -16.32 3.11 -7.53
CA SER A 118 -17.31 2.13 -7.99
C SER A 118 -18.60 2.82 -8.45
N LYS A 119 -19.53 2.08 -9.07
CA LYS A 119 -20.79 2.66 -9.58
C LYS A 119 -21.65 3.23 -8.46
N ASP A 120 -21.79 2.50 -7.37
CA ASP A 120 -22.56 2.94 -6.20
C ASP A 120 -21.96 4.18 -5.52
N GLU A 121 -20.63 4.32 -5.52
CA GLU A 121 -19.94 5.50 -4.99
C GLU A 121 -20.11 6.73 -5.91
N ILE A 122 -20.06 6.53 -7.23
CA ILE A 122 -20.41 7.58 -8.19
C ILE A 122 -21.85 8.04 -7.95
N ASP A 123 -22.77 7.09 -7.74
CA ASP A 123 -24.17 7.44 -7.49
C ASP A 123 -24.37 8.12 -6.13
N ALA A 124 -23.53 7.81 -5.12
CA ALA A 124 -23.53 8.55 -3.86
C ALA A 124 -23.18 10.04 -4.06
N PHE A 125 -22.12 10.37 -4.81
CA PHE A 125 -21.80 11.75 -5.15
C PHE A 125 -22.87 12.44 -5.99
N LYS A 126 -23.48 11.74 -6.96
CA LYS A 126 -24.58 12.29 -7.76
C LYS A 126 -25.80 12.66 -6.93
N LYS A 127 -26.10 11.88 -5.87
CA LYS A 127 -27.22 12.15 -4.95
C LYS A 127 -27.04 13.42 -4.13
N LEU A 128 -25.80 13.86 -3.88
CA LEU A 128 -25.54 15.16 -3.24
C LEU A 128 -26.00 16.33 -4.12
N GLY A 129 -26.01 16.14 -5.44
CA GLY A 129 -26.42 17.15 -6.41
C GLY A 129 -25.32 18.18 -6.73
N LYS A 130 -25.60 19.01 -7.75
CA LYS A 130 -24.61 19.98 -8.28
C LYS A 130 -24.30 21.16 -7.35
N LYS A 131 -25.08 21.33 -6.28
CA LYS A 131 -24.93 22.40 -5.30
C LYS A 131 -24.36 21.91 -3.98
N ALA A 132 -23.83 20.68 -3.95
CA ALA A 132 -23.20 20.15 -2.76
C ALA A 132 -22.08 21.07 -2.27
N THR A 133 -22.03 21.28 -0.98
CA THR A 133 -20.97 22.03 -0.33
C THR A 133 -19.68 21.21 -0.29
N HIS A 134 -18.53 21.85 -0.14
CA HIS A 134 -17.25 21.19 0.05
C HIS A 134 -17.30 20.17 1.20
N GLU A 135 -17.90 20.54 2.32
CA GLU A 135 -18.04 19.67 3.50
C GLU A 135 -18.89 18.43 3.20
N GLU A 136 -19.99 18.56 2.45
CA GLU A 136 -20.82 17.41 2.05
C GLU A 136 -20.03 16.43 1.17
N ILE A 137 -19.20 16.95 0.27
CA ILE A 137 -18.33 16.14 -0.60
C ILE A 137 -17.27 15.43 0.23
N GLU A 138 -16.57 16.11 1.14
CA GLU A 138 -15.60 15.51 2.05
C GLU A 138 -16.25 14.42 2.94
N ASN A 139 -17.42 14.69 3.50
CA ASN A 139 -18.14 13.73 4.34
C ASN A 139 -18.57 12.48 3.55
N CYS A 140 -19.06 12.65 2.32
CA CYS A 140 -19.36 11.53 1.42
C CYS A 140 -18.11 10.71 1.15
N LEU A 141 -16.97 11.35 0.88
CA LEU A 141 -15.71 10.66 0.67
C LEU A 141 -15.26 9.89 1.92
N ARG A 142 -15.31 10.50 3.11
CA ARG A 142 -14.95 9.83 4.36
C ARG A 142 -15.81 8.59 4.62
N GLN A 143 -17.10 8.64 4.33
CA GLN A 143 -18.00 7.48 4.43
C GLN A 143 -17.58 6.37 3.45
N ILE A 144 -17.28 6.72 2.21
CA ILE A 144 -16.80 5.76 1.19
C ILE A 144 -15.49 5.10 1.66
N LEU A 145 -14.56 5.87 2.21
CA LEU A 145 -13.29 5.33 2.71
C LEU A 145 -13.49 4.37 3.88
N LEU A 146 -14.37 4.70 4.83
CA LEU A 146 -14.72 3.81 5.94
C LEU A 146 -15.36 2.51 5.43
N ASP A 147 -16.28 2.60 4.47
CA ASP A 147 -16.96 1.42 3.90
C ASP A 147 -15.96 0.52 3.14
N ARG A 148 -15.01 1.11 2.39
CA ARG A 148 -13.94 0.37 1.73
C ARG A 148 -12.99 -0.29 2.71
N PHE A 149 -12.62 0.41 3.79
CA PHE A 149 -11.80 -0.16 4.85
C PHE A 149 -12.46 -1.37 5.48
N ARG A 150 -13.74 -1.26 5.88
CA ARG A 150 -14.51 -2.35 6.48
C ARG A 150 -14.67 -3.54 5.54
N ALA A 151 -14.95 -3.29 4.27
CA ALA A 151 -15.08 -4.34 3.25
C ALA A 151 -13.77 -5.10 3.06
N TYR A 152 -12.64 -4.39 2.96
CA TYR A 152 -11.32 -5.00 2.85
C TYR A 152 -10.93 -5.76 4.11
N LYS A 153 -11.11 -5.17 5.30
CA LYS A 153 -10.80 -5.83 6.58
C LYS A 153 -11.57 -7.12 6.77
N LYS A 154 -12.84 -7.16 6.32
CA LYS A 154 -13.68 -8.35 6.41
C LYS A 154 -13.40 -9.42 5.37
N ASN A 155 -13.15 -9.03 4.12
CA ASN A 155 -13.12 -9.92 2.97
C ASN A 155 -11.80 -9.93 2.21
N GLY A 156 -10.77 -9.20 2.67
CA GLY A 156 -9.46 -9.10 2.03
C GLY A 156 -9.56 -8.59 0.59
N LEU A 157 -8.81 -9.20 -0.31
CA LEU A 157 -8.76 -8.82 -1.72
C LEU A 157 -10.15 -8.86 -2.40
N ALA A 158 -11.01 -9.81 -2.01
CA ALA A 158 -12.38 -9.92 -2.52
C ALA A 158 -13.28 -8.76 -2.04
N GLY A 159 -12.92 -8.07 -0.95
CA GLY A 159 -13.62 -6.91 -0.44
C GLY A 159 -13.29 -5.59 -1.15
N ILE A 160 -12.30 -5.58 -2.04
CA ILE A 160 -11.91 -4.38 -2.79
C ILE A 160 -12.92 -4.14 -3.90
N LYS A 161 -13.73 -3.09 -3.76
CA LYS A 161 -14.73 -2.72 -4.77
C LYS A 161 -14.04 -2.34 -6.10
N PRO A 162 -14.53 -2.86 -7.24
CA PRO A 162 -13.99 -2.52 -8.55
C PRO A 162 -14.22 -1.04 -8.89
N TYR A 163 -13.35 -0.50 -9.73
CA TYR A 163 -13.47 0.86 -10.22
C TYR A 163 -14.30 0.88 -11.52
N ALA A 164 -15.30 1.75 -11.57
CA ALA A 164 -16.10 1.95 -12.76
C ALA A 164 -15.29 2.64 -13.86
N ARG A 165 -15.08 1.95 -14.98
CA ARG A 165 -14.42 2.48 -16.16
C ARG A 165 -15.44 2.61 -17.31
N SER A 166 -15.10 3.38 -18.35
CA SER A 166 -16.02 3.66 -19.47
C SER A 166 -16.53 2.39 -20.18
N LYS A 167 -15.68 1.36 -20.30
CA LYS A 167 -16.02 0.12 -21.05
C LYS A 167 -16.24 -1.08 -20.16
N LYS A 168 -15.45 -1.24 -19.11
CA LYS A 168 -15.51 -2.36 -18.16
C LYS A 168 -15.07 -1.91 -16.77
N GLU A 169 -15.40 -2.66 -15.75
CA GLU A 169 -14.85 -2.44 -14.42
C GLU A 169 -13.38 -2.86 -14.36
N PHE A 170 -12.63 -2.21 -13.48
CA PHE A 170 -11.25 -2.56 -13.16
C PHE A 170 -11.20 -3.09 -11.71
N SER A 171 -10.65 -4.28 -11.54
CA SER A 171 -10.50 -4.91 -10.22
C SER A 171 -9.07 -4.72 -9.69
N ALA A 172 -8.90 -3.77 -8.77
CA ALA A 172 -7.63 -3.62 -8.06
C ALA A 172 -7.30 -4.85 -7.19
N GLY A 173 -8.32 -5.56 -6.68
CA GLY A 173 -8.13 -6.79 -5.92
C GLY A 173 -7.50 -7.92 -6.74
N GLU A 174 -7.92 -8.11 -7.98
CA GLU A 174 -7.31 -9.10 -8.87
C GLU A 174 -5.87 -8.71 -9.29
N GLU A 175 -5.60 -7.43 -9.54
CA GLU A 175 -4.24 -6.97 -9.84
C GLU A 175 -3.29 -7.24 -8.65
N LEU A 176 -3.68 -6.85 -7.44
CA LEU A 176 -2.90 -7.10 -6.22
C LEU A 176 -2.67 -8.60 -5.98
N LYS A 177 -3.67 -9.44 -6.27
CA LYS A 177 -3.53 -10.90 -6.19
C LYS A 177 -2.51 -11.43 -7.20
N ASN A 178 -2.58 -10.95 -8.45
CA ASN A 178 -1.67 -11.36 -9.50
C ASN A 178 -0.21 -10.99 -9.17
N GLN A 179 0.02 -9.81 -8.60
CA GLN A 179 1.34 -9.38 -8.13
C GLN A 179 1.94 -10.35 -7.12
N ILE A 180 1.15 -10.81 -6.12
CA ILE A 180 1.62 -11.82 -5.15
C ILE A 180 1.96 -13.15 -5.83
N LEU A 181 1.11 -13.59 -6.76
CA LEU A 181 1.30 -14.87 -7.45
C LEU A 181 2.54 -14.89 -8.36
N GLN A 182 2.93 -13.73 -8.87
CA GLN A 182 4.11 -13.57 -9.72
C GLN A 182 5.42 -13.46 -8.93
N GLY A 183 5.38 -13.17 -7.62
CA GLY A 183 6.54 -13.07 -6.75
C GLY A 183 7.06 -14.44 -6.26
N PRO A 184 8.00 -15.10 -6.97
CA PRO A 184 8.43 -16.47 -6.63
C PRO A 184 9.20 -16.53 -5.31
N ILE A 185 9.89 -15.44 -4.93
CA ILE A 185 10.75 -15.41 -3.74
C ILE A 185 9.92 -15.53 -2.48
N LEU A 186 8.85 -14.73 -2.35
CA LEU A 186 7.98 -14.78 -1.19
C LEU A 186 7.38 -16.18 -1.01
N LYS A 187 6.85 -16.77 -2.08
CA LYS A 187 6.29 -18.13 -2.05
C LYS A 187 7.30 -19.17 -1.59
N LYS A 188 8.54 -19.06 -2.07
CA LYS A 188 9.61 -20.00 -1.74
C LYS A 188 10.13 -19.81 -0.31
N ARG A 189 10.42 -18.56 0.07
CA ARG A 189 11.10 -18.23 1.32
C ARG A 189 10.15 -18.14 2.51
N SER A 190 8.93 -17.62 2.32
CA SER A 190 7.95 -17.49 3.39
C SER A 190 6.55 -17.94 2.92
N PRO A 191 6.31 -19.25 2.72
CA PRO A 191 5.05 -19.76 2.20
C PRO A 191 3.86 -19.42 3.11
N VAL A 192 4.06 -19.33 4.42
CA VAL A 192 3.01 -18.96 5.38
C VAL A 192 2.59 -17.51 5.18
N PHE A 193 3.56 -16.60 5.04
CA PHE A 193 3.27 -15.19 4.79
C PHE A 193 2.67 -14.97 3.40
N HIS A 194 3.18 -15.67 2.38
CA HIS A 194 2.61 -15.68 1.03
C HIS A 194 1.13 -16.09 1.04
N LYS A 195 0.81 -17.17 1.76
CA LYS A 195 -0.58 -17.63 1.91
C LYS A 195 -1.45 -16.56 2.58
N TYR A 196 -0.95 -15.97 3.68
CA TYR A 196 -1.68 -14.90 4.38
C TYR A 196 -1.91 -13.67 3.51
N ALA A 197 -0.91 -13.25 2.75
CA ALA A 197 -1.04 -12.11 1.82
C ALA A 197 -2.13 -12.34 0.76
N LEU A 198 -2.34 -13.58 0.31
CA LEU A 198 -3.39 -13.96 -0.63
C LEU A 198 -4.76 -14.11 0.03
N GLU A 199 -4.81 -14.70 1.22
CA GLU A 199 -6.04 -15.15 1.87
C GLU A 199 -6.49 -14.22 3.02
N TYR A 200 -5.78 -13.08 3.20
CA TYR A 200 -6.17 -12.09 4.21
C TYR A 200 -7.70 -11.87 4.21
N PRO A 201 -8.36 -11.81 5.36
CA PRO A 201 -7.83 -11.81 6.74
C PRO A 201 -7.66 -13.22 7.36
N ASN A 202 -7.88 -14.28 6.58
CA ASN A 202 -7.81 -15.65 7.08
C ASN A 202 -6.34 -16.11 7.24
N ASN A 203 -6.15 -17.09 8.13
CA ASN A 203 -4.85 -17.73 8.32
C ASN A 203 -3.72 -16.78 8.75
N LYS A 204 -4.03 -15.81 9.63
CA LYS A 204 -3.03 -14.89 10.17
C LYS A 204 -1.92 -15.68 10.87
N PRO A 205 -0.64 -15.53 10.44
CA PRO A 205 0.48 -16.23 11.06
C PRO A 205 0.69 -15.79 12.50
N GLU A 206 1.20 -16.71 13.32
CA GLU A 206 1.67 -16.36 14.67
C GLU A 206 2.78 -15.31 14.59
N GLY A 207 2.71 -14.30 15.47
CA GLY A 207 3.65 -13.18 15.50
C GLY A 207 3.47 -12.15 14.37
N ALA A 208 2.49 -12.32 13.49
CA ALA A 208 2.18 -11.29 12.51
C ALA A 208 1.49 -10.09 13.17
N GLU A 209 2.02 -8.91 12.90
CA GLU A 209 1.49 -7.62 13.33
C GLU A 209 1.03 -6.84 12.11
N GLU A 210 -0.04 -6.06 12.27
CA GLU A 210 -0.61 -5.29 11.17
C GLU A 210 -1.06 -3.91 11.63
N SER A 211 -1.06 -2.98 10.69
CA SER A 211 -1.59 -1.63 10.89
C SER A 211 -2.32 -1.15 9.64
N PHE A 212 -3.29 -0.27 9.86
CA PHE A 212 -4.03 0.39 8.81
C PHE A 212 -3.93 1.89 8.95
N PHE A 213 -3.79 2.58 7.84
CA PHE A 213 -3.77 4.04 7.83
C PHE A 213 -4.23 4.57 6.47
N TRP A 214 -4.59 5.82 6.46
CA TRP A 214 -4.79 6.56 5.22
C TRP A 214 -3.66 7.55 5.02
N VAL A 215 -3.35 7.81 3.77
CA VAL A 215 -2.37 8.81 3.36
C VAL A 215 -3.04 9.74 2.36
N ASN A 216 -2.90 11.04 2.56
CA ASN A 216 -3.25 12.05 1.58
C ASN A 216 -1.96 12.62 0.99
N SER A 217 -1.68 12.30 -0.26
CA SER A 217 -0.52 12.81 -1.01
C SER A 217 -0.97 13.80 -2.07
N ILE A 218 -0.15 14.81 -2.33
CA ILE A 218 -0.39 15.75 -3.41
C ILE A 218 0.30 15.23 -4.66
N ILE A 219 -0.48 14.78 -5.64
CA ILE A 219 -0.02 14.28 -6.94
C ILE A 219 -0.65 15.13 -8.04
N ASP A 220 0.16 15.71 -8.92
CA ASP A 220 -0.28 16.66 -9.95
C ASP A 220 -1.15 17.78 -9.34
N ASP A 221 -0.67 18.39 -8.27
CA ASP A 221 -1.32 19.47 -7.52
C ASP A 221 -2.71 19.13 -6.97
N LYS A 222 -3.06 17.86 -6.85
CA LYS A 222 -4.36 17.39 -6.35
C LYS A 222 -4.20 16.37 -5.23
N PRO A 223 -5.06 16.45 -4.20
CA PRO A 223 -5.14 15.42 -3.16
C PRO A 223 -5.40 14.04 -3.77
N THR A 224 -4.60 13.09 -3.35
CA THR A 224 -4.73 11.67 -3.72
C THR A 224 -4.70 10.86 -2.43
N ILE A 225 -5.84 10.27 -2.09
CA ILE A 225 -6.02 9.55 -0.83
C ILE A 225 -5.84 8.07 -1.07
N ALA A 226 -4.97 7.44 -0.29
CA ALA A 226 -4.78 5.99 -0.29
C ALA A 226 -5.20 5.39 1.06
N LEU A 227 -5.81 4.20 1.02
CA LEU A 227 -5.99 3.32 2.17
C LEU A 227 -4.92 2.25 2.14
N VAL A 228 -4.17 2.15 3.23
CA VAL A 228 -2.95 1.35 3.29
C VAL A 228 -3.07 0.31 4.40
N HIS A 229 -2.69 -0.91 4.08
CA HIS A 229 -2.49 -2.01 5.02
C HIS A 229 -1.01 -2.37 5.05
N ARG A 230 -0.41 -2.35 6.22
CA ARG A 230 0.91 -2.90 6.48
C ARG A 230 0.79 -4.13 7.36
N VAL A 231 1.53 -5.14 7.01
CA VAL A 231 1.64 -6.35 7.81
C VAL A 231 3.06 -6.87 7.72
N GLY A 232 3.55 -7.43 8.81
CA GLY A 232 4.84 -8.10 8.83
C GLY A 232 4.95 -9.08 9.97
N MET A 233 5.92 -9.97 9.90
CA MET A 233 6.19 -10.98 10.91
C MET A 233 7.69 -11.32 10.97
N PRO A 234 8.18 -11.77 12.14
CA PRO A 234 9.51 -12.37 12.23
C PRO A 234 9.61 -13.60 11.34
N HIS A 235 10.73 -13.77 10.64
CA HIS A 235 10.97 -14.90 9.75
C HIS A 235 12.47 -15.16 9.59
N ASP A 236 12.93 -16.39 9.86
CA ASP A 236 14.32 -16.84 9.68
C ASP A 236 15.40 -15.91 10.29
N GLY A 237 15.14 -15.39 11.50
CA GLY A 237 16.03 -14.44 12.15
C GLY A 237 16.00 -13.02 11.55
N GLY A 238 15.10 -12.78 10.61
CA GLY A 238 14.82 -11.52 9.97
C GLY A 238 13.37 -11.10 10.15
N TYR A 239 12.87 -10.29 9.22
CA TYR A 239 11.50 -9.79 9.20
C TYR A 239 10.98 -9.72 7.77
N VAL A 240 9.84 -10.35 7.49
CA VAL A 240 9.13 -10.23 6.20
C VAL A 240 7.97 -9.28 6.36
N TYR A 241 7.71 -8.46 5.34
CA TYR A 241 6.67 -7.44 5.40
C TYR A 241 6.01 -7.18 4.04
N MET A 242 4.81 -6.62 4.10
CA MET A 242 4.03 -6.15 2.95
C MET A 242 3.40 -4.79 3.27
N GLU A 243 3.48 -3.85 2.34
CA GLU A 243 2.63 -2.65 2.28
C GLU A 243 1.69 -2.78 1.08
N ARG A 244 0.40 -2.64 1.32
CA ARG A 244 -0.63 -2.73 0.28
C ARG A 244 -1.52 -1.49 0.32
N HIS A 245 -1.53 -0.74 -0.78
CA HIS A 245 -2.51 0.31 -1.00
C HIS A 245 -3.73 -0.33 -1.67
N PHE A 246 -4.68 -0.76 -0.87
CA PHE A 246 -5.87 -1.48 -1.35
C PHE A 246 -6.95 -0.55 -1.92
N TYR A 247 -6.80 0.74 -1.75
CA TYR A 247 -7.56 1.79 -2.42
C TYR A 247 -6.69 3.01 -2.64
N ILE A 248 -6.83 3.64 -3.80
CA ILE A 248 -6.21 4.91 -4.15
C ILE A 248 -7.24 5.71 -4.92
N SER A 249 -7.52 6.94 -4.47
CA SER A 249 -8.66 7.73 -4.98
C SER A 249 -8.51 8.18 -6.43
N ARG A 250 -7.27 8.36 -6.93
CA ARG A 250 -6.94 8.79 -8.29
C ARG A 250 -5.46 8.49 -8.62
N SER A 251 -5.00 8.90 -9.80
CA SER A 251 -3.63 8.77 -10.30
C SER A 251 -3.27 7.34 -10.75
N HIS A 252 -3.23 6.38 -9.88
CA HIS A 252 -2.96 4.97 -10.20
C HIS A 252 -3.99 4.06 -9.50
N ASN A 253 -4.01 2.77 -9.87
CA ASN A 253 -5.10 1.89 -9.45
C ASN A 253 -4.87 1.20 -8.11
N CYS A 254 -3.68 0.70 -7.89
CA CYS A 254 -3.25 0.02 -6.67
C CYS A 254 -1.72 0.05 -6.58
N LEU A 255 -1.19 -0.28 -5.41
CA LEU A 255 0.24 -0.45 -5.18
C LEU A 255 0.45 -1.54 -4.15
N GLN A 256 1.46 -2.35 -4.33
CA GLN A 256 1.91 -3.31 -3.33
C GLN A 256 3.43 -3.37 -3.32
N GLY A 257 4.02 -3.34 -2.14
CA GLY A 257 5.42 -3.63 -1.92
C GLY A 257 5.54 -4.80 -0.96
N ILE A 258 6.42 -5.74 -1.27
CA ILE A 258 6.75 -6.88 -0.40
C ILE A 258 8.25 -6.86 -0.18
N GLY A 259 8.67 -7.11 1.05
CA GLY A 259 10.09 -7.06 1.34
C GLY A 259 10.50 -7.92 2.52
N ALA A 260 11.82 -7.96 2.70
CA ALA A 260 12.45 -8.62 3.83
C ALA A 260 13.55 -7.72 4.41
N ALA A 261 13.65 -7.70 5.73
CA ALA A 261 14.74 -7.11 6.47
C ALA A 261 15.57 -8.25 7.09
N MET A 262 16.88 -8.26 6.83
CA MET A 262 17.80 -9.34 7.21
C MET A 262 18.96 -8.77 8.01
N ASN A 263 19.30 -9.41 9.15
CA ASN A 263 20.44 -9.01 9.96
C ASN A 263 21.75 -9.11 9.18
N HIS A 264 22.53 -8.02 9.16
CA HIS A 264 23.87 -7.98 8.55
C HIS A 264 24.99 -7.85 9.59
N GLY A 265 24.67 -7.43 10.79
CA GLY A 265 25.55 -7.26 11.93
C GLY A 265 24.71 -7.06 13.20
N GLU A 266 25.32 -6.59 14.27
CA GLU A 266 24.59 -6.34 15.53
C GLU A 266 23.63 -5.16 15.44
N GLU A 267 24.00 -4.13 14.66
CA GLU A 267 23.27 -2.87 14.49
C GLU A 267 23.04 -2.54 13.01
N GLU A 268 23.03 -3.55 12.14
CA GLU A 268 22.95 -3.37 10.70
C GLU A 268 21.92 -4.31 10.08
N THR A 269 21.17 -3.82 9.13
CA THR A 269 20.12 -4.57 8.43
C THR A 269 20.21 -4.34 6.92
N VAL A 270 20.12 -5.41 6.14
CA VAL A 270 19.90 -5.35 4.70
C VAL A 270 18.41 -5.51 4.42
N VAL A 271 17.88 -4.60 3.63
CA VAL A 271 16.48 -4.59 3.21
C VAL A 271 16.39 -4.92 1.72
N LEU A 272 15.53 -5.86 1.39
CA LEU A 272 15.05 -6.14 0.02
C LEU A 272 13.60 -5.69 -0.07
N CYS A 273 13.24 -5.01 -1.16
CA CYS A 273 11.87 -4.57 -1.45
C CYS A 273 11.55 -4.79 -2.94
N GLU A 274 10.40 -5.41 -3.20
CA GLU A 274 9.86 -5.67 -4.55
C GLU A 274 8.48 -5.03 -4.71
#